data_e7287bc43630ae8d3fb794646e854556
#
_entry.id   e7287bc43630ae8d3fb794646e854556
#
_cell.length_a   1.000
_cell.length_b   1.000
_cell.length_c   1.000
_cell.angle_alpha   90.00
_cell.angle_beta   90.00
_cell.angle_gamma   90.00
#
_symmetry.space_group_name_H-M   'P 1'
#
loop_
_entity.id
_entity.type
_entity.pdbx_description
1 polymer ?
#
loop_
_entity_poly.entity_id
_entity_poly.type
_entity_poly.pdbx_seq_one_letter_code
_entity_poly.pdbx_strand_id
1 'polypeptide(L)'
;MVSPPALLITFMENIRFENITKIFGSIVANNNVSFSIDTGEVFCILGENGSGKTTLLNVLAGIYKQDEGRVYINGKEVNINSPKDAYAHKIGMVHQHFKLVNVFTAFENISLGSKTKYTVQQVVDLCNKYGFKLDPFKRVYDMSVSEKQTLEIVKTLFRGVDTLILDEPTAVLTPQEITHLFDIIRNMRKDGKTIVIITHKLNEVMEISDRIAILRKGEYITTVKTSETNEKQLAELMVGHKIDLNIHRSKIPTTGVRLHIENLSAVNRDGETAIKDISFDLYGSEILGIAGISGSGQKELLETIAGLNRETNGSIIFTNPKKEQPVTFFHKNIKQIRELAAEGKFHLKDGSRCDLTNKSNKEVIEMVNNEEIIFYEDEIIDLKYKKPIEIRDLGIKLSFVPEDRLGMGLVGSMDLIDNMMLRSFRKGHAGLLDRKKPAALAQKIVDELEVKTPNIHTQVKKLSGGNIQKILVGRELSSRPKILMTAYPVRGLDINSSYLIYNLLDEQKKKGTSIIFVGEDLDVLMALCDRLLVLSNGHISGIVDPTKVSKEEIGLLMTRG
;
A
#
# COMPACT_ATOMS: atom_id res chain seq x y z
N MET A 1 -7.16 32.22 47.46
CA MET A 1 -7.76 31.76 46.17
C MET A 1 -7.72 30.25 46.16
N VAL A 2 -8.86 29.62 46.36
CA VAL A 2 -9.00 28.15 46.35
C VAL A 2 -9.20 27.76 44.91
N SER A 3 -8.30 26.93 44.36
CA SER A 3 -8.46 26.35 42.99
C SER A 3 -9.74 25.52 42.96
N PRO A 4 -10.53 25.61 41.89
CA PRO A 4 -11.72 24.76 41.76
C PRO A 4 -11.29 23.29 41.70
N PRO A 5 -12.07 22.35 42.28
CA PRO A 5 -11.75 20.94 42.22
C PRO A 5 -11.80 20.46 40.78
N ALA A 6 -10.77 19.72 40.35
CA ALA A 6 -10.79 19.00 39.08
C ALA A 6 -12.03 18.08 39.10
N LEU A 7 -12.95 18.30 38.16
CA LEU A 7 -14.04 17.36 37.89
C LEU A 7 -13.39 16.04 37.49
N LEU A 8 -13.42 15.08 38.40
CA LEU A 8 -13.22 13.67 38.06
C LEU A 8 -14.36 13.28 37.10
N ILE A 9 -14.10 13.34 35.79
CA ILE A 9 -14.99 12.75 34.78
C ILE A 9 -14.88 11.25 35.01
N THR A 10 -15.84 10.70 35.77
CA THR A 10 -16.04 9.26 35.86
C THR A 10 -16.57 8.83 34.49
N PHE A 11 -15.72 8.27 33.65
CA PHE A 11 -16.15 7.68 32.38
C PHE A 11 -17.16 6.58 32.69
N MET A 12 -18.40 6.75 32.21
CA MET A 12 -19.43 5.71 32.33
C MET A 12 -19.27 4.74 31.15
N GLU A 13 -19.24 3.46 31.44
CA GLU A 13 -19.24 2.39 30.43
C GLU A 13 -20.41 2.59 29.45
N ASN A 14 -20.10 2.81 28.18
CA ASN A 14 -21.10 2.98 27.11
C ASN A 14 -21.45 1.63 26.51
N ILE A 15 -20.43 0.87 26.08
CA ILE A 15 -20.61 -0.44 25.43
C ILE A 15 -19.71 -1.46 26.12
N ARG A 16 -20.24 -2.64 26.40
CA ARG A 16 -19.45 -3.78 26.89
C ARG A 16 -19.79 -5.02 26.08
N PHE A 17 -18.73 -5.62 25.54
CA PHE A 17 -18.76 -6.97 24.98
C PHE A 17 -18.44 -7.96 26.09
N GLU A 18 -19.17 -9.05 26.18
CA GLU A 18 -18.95 -10.12 27.15
C GLU A 18 -19.00 -11.47 26.46
N ASN A 19 -17.82 -12.12 26.37
CA ASN A 19 -17.62 -13.45 25.79
C ASN A 19 -18.17 -13.62 24.35
N ILE A 20 -18.02 -12.58 23.51
CA ILE A 20 -18.53 -12.61 22.15
C ILE A 20 -17.78 -13.63 21.30
N THR A 21 -18.53 -14.60 20.78
CA THR A 21 -18.05 -15.58 19.82
C THR A 21 -18.85 -15.49 18.52
N LYS A 22 -18.14 -15.49 17.37
CA LYS A 22 -18.74 -15.50 16.04
C LYS A 22 -18.04 -16.50 15.13
N ILE A 23 -18.83 -17.42 14.55
CA ILE A 23 -18.34 -18.53 13.74
C ILE A 23 -18.95 -18.44 12.34
N PHE A 24 -18.16 -18.68 11.32
CA PHE A 24 -18.57 -18.81 9.93
C PHE A 24 -18.11 -20.17 9.38
N GLY A 25 -19.00 -21.15 9.34
CA GLY A 25 -18.67 -22.52 8.97
C GLY A 25 -17.60 -23.11 9.90
N SER A 26 -16.38 -23.35 9.40
CA SER A 26 -15.25 -23.85 10.21
C SER A 26 -14.34 -22.72 10.75
N ILE A 27 -14.64 -21.48 10.46
CA ILE A 27 -13.79 -20.34 10.83
C ILE A 27 -14.38 -19.64 12.05
N VAL A 28 -13.63 -19.62 13.16
CA VAL A 28 -13.96 -18.81 14.34
C VAL A 28 -13.37 -17.42 14.13
N ALA A 29 -14.23 -16.46 13.77
CA ALA A 29 -13.82 -15.09 13.47
C ALA A 29 -13.61 -14.26 14.74
N ASN A 30 -14.41 -14.48 15.78
CA ASN A 30 -14.21 -13.96 17.14
C ASN A 30 -14.38 -15.12 18.12
N ASN A 31 -13.51 -15.18 19.11
CA ASN A 31 -13.47 -16.23 20.13
C ASN A 31 -13.40 -15.60 21.51
N ASN A 32 -14.52 -15.66 22.25
CA ASN A 32 -14.61 -15.21 23.64
C ASN A 32 -14.09 -13.78 23.89
N VAL A 33 -14.48 -12.83 23.03
CA VAL A 33 -14.01 -11.44 23.09
C VAL A 33 -14.76 -10.65 24.16
N SER A 34 -14.00 -10.04 25.11
CA SER A 34 -14.59 -9.25 26.21
C SER A 34 -13.77 -7.98 26.45
N PHE A 35 -14.39 -6.81 26.30
CA PHE A 35 -13.83 -5.49 26.68
C PHE A 35 -14.95 -4.44 26.74
N SER A 36 -14.65 -3.24 27.23
CA SER A 36 -15.58 -2.12 27.31
C SER A 36 -15.07 -0.87 26.60
N ILE A 37 -16.02 -0.05 26.16
CA ILE A 37 -15.83 1.26 25.55
C ILE A 37 -16.56 2.27 26.41
N ASP A 38 -15.89 3.38 26.77
CA ASP A 38 -16.44 4.41 27.63
C ASP A 38 -17.18 5.50 26.83
N THR A 39 -18.06 6.24 27.47
CA THR A 39 -18.80 7.32 26.84
C THR A 39 -17.86 8.51 26.53
N GLY A 40 -17.96 9.05 25.32
CA GLY A 40 -17.25 10.27 24.93
C GLY A 40 -15.74 10.09 24.68
N GLU A 41 -15.27 8.85 24.48
CA GLU A 41 -13.91 8.57 24.07
C GLU A 41 -13.77 8.28 22.57
N VAL A 42 -12.55 8.42 22.05
CA VAL A 42 -12.14 7.85 20.78
C VAL A 42 -11.44 6.53 21.06
N PHE A 43 -12.12 5.45 20.76
CA PHE A 43 -11.66 4.08 21.02
C PHE A 43 -11.22 3.41 19.73
N CYS A 44 -9.98 2.94 19.68
CA CYS A 44 -9.49 2.22 18.51
C CYS A 44 -9.52 0.70 18.73
N ILE A 45 -9.94 -0.04 17.70
CA ILE A 45 -9.77 -1.49 17.64
C ILE A 45 -8.67 -1.78 16.62
N LEU A 46 -7.54 -2.26 17.12
CA LEU A 46 -6.32 -2.49 16.38
C LEU A 46 -6.07 -3.99 16.22
N GLY A 47 -5.52 -4.41 15.09
CA GLY A 47 -5.19 -5.81 14.81
C GLY A 47 -4.88 -6.02 13.35
N GLU A 48 -4.24 -7.12 13.02
CA GLU A 48 -3.95 -7.50 11.63
C GLU A 48 -5.21 -7.78 10.82
N ASN A 49 -5.08 -7.82 9.50
CA ASN A 49 -6.17 -8.22 8.61
C ASN A 49 -6.63 -9.66 8.92
N GLY A 50 -7.96 -9.83 9.06
CA GLY A 50 -8.52 -11.11 9.48
C GLY A 50 -8.48 -11.38 10.99
N SER A 51 -8.11 -10.41 11.84
CA SER A 51 -8.14 -10.57 13.30
C SER A 51 -9.54 -10.48 13.93
N GLY A 52 -10.60 -10.28 13.14
CA GLY A 52 -11.98 -10.27 13.61
C GLY A 52 -12.56 -8.88 13.94
N LYS A 53 -11.84 -7.77 13.71
CA LYS A 53 -12.27 -6.39 14.03
C LYS A 53 -13.62 -6.02 13.40
N THR A 54 -13.68 -6.06 12.07
CA THR A 54 -14.91 -5.74 11.33
C THR A 54 -16.04 -6.71 11.66
N THR A 55 -15.74 -7.98 11.92
CA THR A 55 -16.75 -8.97 12.35
C THR A 55 -17.37 -8.59 13.68
N LEU A 56 -16.55 -8.24 14.67
CA LEU A 56 -17.02 -7.82 16.00
C LEU A 56 -17.91 -6.58 15.92
N LEU A 57 -17.48 -5.56 15.16
CA LEU A 57 -18.28 -4.33 15.03
C LEU A 57 -19.52 -4.52 14.14
N ASN A 58 -19.51 -5.47 13.21
CA ASN A 58 -20.72 -5.87 12.50
C ASN A 58 -21.75 -6.57 13.42
N VAL A 59 -21.31 -7.22 14.50
CA VAL A 59 -22.22 -7.69 15.55
C VAL A 59 -22.87 -6.50 16.25
N LEU A 60 -22.10 -5.49 16.63
CA LEU A 60 -22.60 -4.26 17.27
C LEU A 60 -23.51 -3.44 16.33
N ALA A 61 -23.19 -3.42 15.04
CA ALA A 61 -24.01 -2.74 14.02
C ALA A 61 -25.26 -3.53 13.59
N GLY A 62 -25.48 -4.74 14.13
CA GLY A 62 -26.63 -5.58 13.81
C GLY A 62 -26.61 -6.20 12.42
N ILE A 63 -25.45 -6.33 11.80
CA ILE A 63 -25.26 -7.00 10.50
C ILE A 63 -25.08 -8.50 10.71
N TYR A 64 -24.36 -8.88 11.76
CA TYR A 64 -24.21 -10.25 12.20
C TYR A 64 -24.81 -10.44 13.59
N LYS A 65 -25.35 -11.62 13.84
CA LYS A 65 -25.72 -12.05 15.18
C LYS A 65 -24.53 -12.83 15.75
N GLN A 66 -24.17 -12.57 17.00
CA GLN A 66 -23.20 -13.39 17.73
C GLN A 66 -23.74 -14.81 17.92
N ASP A 67 -22.86 -15.80 17.96
CA ASP A 67 -23.23 -17.18 18.23
C ASP A 67 -23.24 -17.43 19.74
N GLU A 68 -22.32 -16.78 20.49
CA GLU A 68 -22.28 -16.79 21.96
C GLU A 68 -21.93 -15.42 22.50
N GLY A 69 -22.16 -15.21 23.79
CA GLY A 69 -21.86 -13.98 24.51
C GLY A 69 -22.97 -12.94 24.48
N ARG A 70 -22.72 -11.78 25.09
CA ARG A 70 -23.69 -10.71 25.30
C ARG A 70 -23.10 -9.34 25.01
N VAL A 71 -23.97 -8.43 24.57
CA VAL A 71 -23.64 -7.01 24.39
C VAL A 71 -24.43 -6.20 25.39
N TYR A 72 -23.76 -5.27 26.06
CA TYR A 72 -24.38 -4.32 26.97
C TYR A 72 -24.21 -2.90 26.45
N ILE A 73 -25.27 -2.09 26.57
CA ILE A 73 -25.24 -0.66 26.25
C ILE A 73 -25.75 0.09 27.48
N ASN A 74 -24.94 1.03 28.01
CA ASN A 74 -25.23 1.77 29.23
C ASN A 74 -25.65 0.82 30.39
N GLY A 75 -24.90 -0.27 30.55
CA GLY A 75 -25.09 -1.29 31.59
C GLY A 75 -26.28 -2.22 31.40
N LYS A 76 -27.05 -2.10 30.32
CA LYS A 76 -28.21 -2.96 30.02
C LYS A 76 -27.87 -3.94 28.91
N GLU A 77 -28.17 -5.22 29.12
CA GLU A 77 -28.07 -6.24 28.08
C GLU A 77 -29.03 -5.90 26.92
N VAL A 78 -28.51 -5.97 25.70
CA VAL A 78 -29.26 -5.65 24.48
C VAL A 78 -29.13 -6.76 23.45
N ASN A 79 -30.17 -6.97 22.65
CA ASN A 79 -30.18 -7.86 21.52
C ASN A 79 -30.26 -7.03 20.23
N ILE A 80 -29.17 -6.98 19.48
CA ILE A 80 -29.06 -6.24 18.22
C ILE A 80 -29.12 -7.26 17.07
N ASN A 81 -30.27 -7.38 16.43
CA ASN A 81 -30.49 -8.35 15.35
C ASN A 81 -30.55 -7.70 13.96
N SER A 82 -30.57 -6.38 13.91
CA SER A 82 -30.61 -5.62 12.65
C SER A 82 -29.95 -4.24 12.81
N PRO A 83 -29.52 -3.61 11.71
CA PRO A 83 -29.04 -2.22 11.75
C PRO A 83 -30.06 -1.24 12.31
N LYS A 84 -31.36 -1.54 12.18
CA LYS A 84 -32.42 -0.73 12.76
C LYS A 84 -32.39 -0.77 14.29
N ASP A 85 -32.07 -1.92 14.89
CA ASP A 85 -31.93 -2.06 16.34
C ASP A 85 -30.70 -1.28 16.83
N ALA A 86 -29.55 -1.35 16.09
CA ALA A 86 -28.37 -0.55 16.39
C ALA A 86 -28.69 0.95 16.40
N TYR A 87 -29.40 1.46 15.38
CA TYR A 87 -29.86 2.86 15.36
C TYR A 87 -30.82 3.21 16.52
N ALA A 88 -31.70 2.28 16.95
CA ALA A 88 -32.57 2.49 18.13
C ALA A 88 -31.73 2.67 19.40
N HIS A 89 -30.58 2.05 19.48
CA HIS A 89 -29.57 2.25 20.53
C HIS A 89 -28.58 3.37 20.23
N LYS A 90 -28.87 4.20 19.20
CA LYS A 90 -28.04 5.34 18.77
C LYS A 90 -26.62 4.97 18.34
N ILE A 91 -26.45 3.78 17.78
CA ILE A 91 -25.20 3.30 17.20
C ILE A 91 -25.31 3.34 15.67
N GLY A 92 -24.33 3.95 15.01
CA GLY A 92 -24.24 3.99 13.56
C GLY A 92 -22.85 3.59 13.08
N MET A 93 -22.78 2.96 11.92
CA MET A 93 -21.54 2.48 11.31
C MET A 93 -21.37 3.04 9.90
N VAL A 94 -20.18 3.57 9.63
CA VAL A 94 -19.69 3.92 8.32
C VAL A 94 -18.76 2.80 7.87
N HIS A 95 -19.13 2.15 6.76
CA HIS A 95 -18.38 1.01 6.22
C HIS A 95 -17.24 1.45 5.32
N GLN A 96 -16.25 0.58 5.14
CA GLN A 96 -15.15 0.77 4.22
C GLN A 96 -15.60 1.00 2.76
N HIS A 97 -16.72 0.37 2.33
CA HIS A 97 -17.34 0.60 1.03
C HIS A 97 -18.60 1.45 1.18
N PHE A 98 -18.65 2.56 0.47
CA PHE A 98 -19.76 3.52 0.55
C PHE A 98 -21.10 2.89 0.12
N LYS A 99 -22.13 3.14 0.94
CA LYS A 99 -23.51 2.71 0.67
C LYS A 99 -24.35 3.92 0.23
N LEU A 100 -23.91 4.57 -0.86
CA LEU A 100 -24.54 5.75 -1.43
C LEU A 100 -25.21 5.41 -2.77
N VAL A 101 -26.30 6.13 -3.07
CA VAL A 101 -26.97 6.08 -4.37
C VAL A 101 -26.32 7.13 -5.28
N ASN A 102 -25.57 6.67 -6.29
CA ASN A 102 -24.72 7.55 -7.11
C ASN A 102 -25.48 8.64 -7.87
N VAL A 103 -26.71 8.36 -8.33
CA VAL A 103 -27.54 9.32 -9.09
C VAL A 103 -28.20 10.38 -8.23
N PHE A 104 -28.19 10.19 -6.89
CA PHE A 104 -28.80 11.13 -5.93
C PHE A 104 -27.80 12.21 -5.51
N THR A 105 -28.35 13.35 -5.09
CA THR A 105 -27.59 14.41 -4.40
C THR A 105 -27.22 13.97 -2.98
N ALA A 106 -26.32 14.72 -2.33
CA ALA A 106 -25.98 14.50 -0.92
C ALA A 106 -27.23 14.57 -0.04
N PHE A 107 -28.06 15.59 -0.21
CA PHE A 107 -29.29 15.77 0.57
C PHE A 107 -30.29 14.62 0.37
N GLU A 108 -30.49 14.15 -0.86
CA GLU A 108 -31.37 13.02 -1.15
C GLU A 108 -30.85 11.73 -0.50
N ASN A 109 -29.53 11.48 -0.50
CA ASN A 109 -28.93 10.35 0.20
C ASN A 109 -29.12 10.42 1.72
N ILE A 110 -28.97 11.61 2.33
CA ILE A 110 -29.19 11.82 3.77
C ILE A 110 -30.66 11.56 4.13
N SER A 111 -31.59 12.04 3.30
CA SER A 111 -33.04 11.95 3.53
C SER A 111 -33.60 10.56 3.23
N LEU A 112 -32.86 9.71 2.51
CA LEU A 112 -33.32 8.41 2.05
C LEU A 112 -33.71 7.50 3.23
N GLY A 113 -34.93 6.98 3.18
CA GLY A 113 -35.46 6.06 4.19
C GLY A 113 -35.90 6.71 5.51
N SER A 114 -35.86 8.05 5.61
CA SER A 114 -36.39 8.77 6.76
C SER A 114 -37.91 9.00 6.65
N LYS A 115 -38.60 8.83 7.76
CA LYS A 115 -40.03 9.23 7.89
C LYS A 115 -40.18 10.72 8.19
N THR A 116 -39.12 11.37 8.66
CA THR A 116 -39.12 12.80 9.01
C THR A 116 -38.71 13.61 7.77
N LYS A 117 -39.44 14.68 7.49
CA LYS A 117 -39.04 15.64 6.46
C LYS A 117 -37.90 16.50 7.00
N TYR A 118 -36.72 16.34 6.42
CA TYR A 118 -35.55 17.15 6.73
C TYR A 118 -35.49 18.39 5.83
N THR A 119 -34.79 19.41 6.30
CA THR A 119 -34.48 20.61 5.52
C THR A 119 -32.99 20.64 5.19
N VAL A 120 -32.63 21.28 4.07
CA VAL A 120 -31.21 21.49 3.70
C VAL A 120 -30.48 22.27 4.80
N GLN A 121 -31.16 23.24 5.43
CA GLN A 121 -30.57 24.05 6.50
C GLN A 121 -30.10 23.20 7.68
N GLN A 122 -30.87 22.18 8.09
CA GLN A 122 -30.48 21.27 9.16
C GLN A 122 -29.20 20.49 8.82
N VAL A 123 -29.00 20.12 7.55
CA VAL A 123 -27.76 19.45 7.10
C VAL A 123 -26.59 20.42 7.17
N VAL A 124 -26.79 21.65 6.69
CA VAL A 124 -25.77 22.72 6.75
C VAL A 124 -25.38 23.04 8.21
N ASP A 125 -26.37 23.13 9.11
CA ASP A 125 -26.13 23.38 10.54
C ASP A 125 -25.30 22.26 11.19
N LEU A 126 -25.59 21.01 10.87
CA LEU A 126 -24.81 19.85 11.34
C LEU A 126 -23.38 19.88 10.80
N CYS A 127 -23.24 20.19 9.51
CA CYS A 127 -21.91 20.31 8.88
C CYS A 127 -21.09 21.43 9.55
N ASN A 128 -21.69 22.60 9.77
CA ASN A 128 -21.02 23.72 10.42
C ASN A 128 -20.64 23.40 11.87
N LYS A 129 -21.49 22.66 12.59
CA LYS A 129 -21.25 22.25 13.99
C LYS A 129 -19.93 21.47 14.15
N TYR A 130 -19.63 20.56 13.23
CA TYR A 130 -18.45 19.69 13.34
C TYR A 130 -17.32 20.08 12.40
N GLY A 131 -17.57 20.97 11.44
CA GLY A 131 -16.57 21.42 10.47
C GLY A 131 -16.56 20.65 9.15
N PHE A 132 -17.63 19.90 8.83
CA PHE A 132 -17.73 19.21 7.55
C PHE A 132 -17.89 20.20 6.38
N LYS A 133 -17.24 19.89 5.26
CA LYS A 133 -17.44 20.59 3.98
C LYS A 133 -18.25 19.69 3.07
N LEU A 134 -19.54 19.95 2.90
CA LEU A 134 -20.46 19.17 2.07
C LEU A 134 -21.41 20.10 1.33
N ASP A 135 -21.46 19.98 0.00
CA ASP A 135 -22.49 20.60 -0.82
C ASP A 135 -23.72 19.70 -0.85
N PRO A 136 -24.87 20.10 -0.27
CA PRO A 136 -26.08 19.29 -0.23
C PRO A 136 -26.66 18.96 -1.61
N PHE A 137 -26.35 19.77 -2.63
CA PHE A 137 -26.92 19.64 -3.98
C PHE A 137 -26.01 18.89 -4.95
N LYS A 138 -24.74 18.66 -4.60
CA LYS A 138 -23.81 17.90 -5.42
C LYS A 138 -24.25 16.44 -5.53
N ARG A 139 -24.23 15.89 -6.75
CA ARG A 139 -24.55 14.48 -6.97
C ARG A 139 -23.38 13.58 -6.61
N VAL A 140 -23.69 12.40 -6.09
CA VAL A 140 -22.65 11.47 -5.58
C VAL A 140 -21.69 11.01 -6.66
N TYR A 141 -22.12 10.84 -7.91
CA TYR A 141 -21.20 10.47 -8.99
C TYR A 141 -20.16 11.55 -9.31
N ASP A 142 -20.46 12.83 -9.03
CA ASP A 142 -19.52 13.96 -9.21
C ASP A 142 -18.60 14.16 -7.99
N MET A 143 -18.82 13.43 -6.89
CA MET A 143 -18.06 13.58 -5.66
C MET A 143 -16.73 12.84 -5.70
N SER A 144 -15.69 13.46 -5.14
CA SER A 144 -14.44 12.77 -4.80
C SER A 144 -14.69 11.67 -3.75
N VAL A 145 -13.72 10.79 -3.56
CA VAL A 145 -13.79 9.73 -2.55
C VAL A 145 -13.93 10.31 -1.14
N SER A 146 -13.20 11.38 -0.84
CA SER A 146 -13.26 12.12 0.43
C SER A 146 -14.63 12.75 0.68
N GLU A 147 -15.23 13.35 -0.36
CA GLU A 147 -16.59 13.91 -0.26
C GLU A 147 -17.65 12.81 -0.02
N LYS A 148 -17.50 11.65 -0.67
CA LYS A 148 -18.38 10.49 -0.43
C LYS A 148 -18.27 9.97 1.00
N GLN A 149 -17.08 9.94 1.54
CA GLN A 149 -16.86 9.57 2.94
C GLN A 149 -17.47 10.58 3.90
N THR A 150 -17.25 11.86 3.66
CA THR A 150 -17.90 12.95 4.41
C THR A 150 -19.42 12.79 4.40
N LEU A 151 -20.00 12.51 3.23
CA LEU A 151 -21.44 12.28 3.10
C LEU A 151 -21.93 11.07 3.92
N GLU A 152 -21.20 9.94 3.92
CA GLU A 152 -21.55 8.77 4.74
C GLU A 152 -21.53 9.08 6.24
N ILE A 153 -20.53 9.83 6.72
CA ILE A 153 -20.44 10.25 8.11
C ILE A 153 -21.60 11.17 8.46
N VAL A 154 -21.82 12.23 7.67
CA VAL A 154 -22.92 13.20 7.87
C VAL A 154 -24.27 12.49 7.85
N LYS A 155 -24.51 11.60 6.87
CA LYS A 155 -25.76 10.78 6.78
C LYS A 155 -26.00 9.96 8.04
N THR A 156 -24.93 9.37 8.60
CA THR A 156 -25.02 8.56 9.82
C THR A 156 -25.29 9.42 11.05
N LEU A 157 -24.56 10.53 11.21
CA LEU A 157 -24.77 11.48 12.32
C LEU A 157 -26.16 12.11 12.29
N PHE A 158 -26.67 12.41 11.10
CA PHE A 158 -27.97 13.03 10.90
C PHE A 158 -29.12 12.15 11.41
N ARG A 159 -28.89 10.84 11.53
CA ARG A 159 -29.83 9.90 12.16
C ARG A 159 -29.82 9.93 13.69
N GLY A 160 -29.04 10.84 14.30
CA GLY A 160 -29.03 11.07 15.75
C GLY A 160 -28.26 10.03 16.55
N VAL A 161 -27.19 9.47 15.99
CA VAL A 161 -26.33 8.52 16.70
C VAL A 161 -25.49 9.21 17.78
N ASP A 162 -25.24 8.50 18.89
CA ASP A 162 -24.33 8.93 19.96
C ASP A 162 -23.01 8.17 19.90
N THR A 163 -23.01 6.95 19.30
CA THR A 163 -21.81 6.18 19.01
C THR A 163 -21.64 6.02 17.50
N LEU A 164 -20.49 6.47 16.97
CA LEU A 164 -20.14 6.36 15.56
C LEU A 164 -19.00 5.37 15.37
N ILE A 165 -19.21 4.35 14.54
CA ILE A 165 -18.22 3.36 14.15
C ILE A 165 -17.67 3.73 12.78
N LEU A 166 -16.35 3.81 12.65
CA LEU A 166 -15.63 4.11 11.41
C LEU A 166 -14.70 2.94 11.06
N ASP A 167 -14.96 2.28 9.93
CA ASP A 167 -14.17 1.14 9.46
C ASP A 167 -13.14 1.61 8.40
N GLU A 168 -11.86 1.65 8.78
CA GLU A 168 -10.73 2.12 7.97
C GLU A 168 -10.97 3.49 7.28
N PRO A 169 -11.31 4.54 8.05
CA PRO A 169 -11.79 5.79 7.47
C PRO A 169 -10.73 6.60 6.70
N THR A 170 -9.46 6.24 6.79
CA THR A 170 -8.34 7.01 6.21
C THR A 170 -7.69 6.30 5.01
N ALA A 171 -8.20 5.15 4.60
CA ALA A 171 -7.56 4.30 3.60
C ALA A 171 -7.34 4.97 2.23
N VAL A 172 -8.15 5.98 1.90
CA VAL A 172 -8.17 6.65 0.59
C VAL A 172 -7.99 8.16 0.67
N LEU A 173 -7.63 8.68 1.86
CA LEU A 173 -7.51 10.12 2.13
C LEU A 173 -6.06 10.60 2.01
N THR A 174 -5.90 11.84 1.57
CA THR A 174 -4.62 12.54 1.64
C THR A 174 -4.27 12.93 3.08
N PRO A 175 -2.99 13.24 3.41
CA PRO A 175 -2.62 13.68 4.75
C PRO A 175 -3.44 14.87 5.26
N GLN A 176 -3.74 15.86 4.41
CA GLN A 176 -4.55 17.02 4.77
C GLN A 176 -6.00 16.63 5.10
N GLU A 177 -6.57 15.70 4.33
CA GLU A 177 -7.91 15.19 4.57
C GLU A 177 -7.96 14.35 5.85
N ILE A 178 -6.90 13.59 6.17
CA ILE A 178 -6.77 12.83 7.43
C ILE A 178 -6.75 13.81 8.61
N THR A 179 -5.90 14.85 8.56
CA THR A 179 -5.86 15.88 9.61
C THR A 179 -7.23 16.53 9.81
N HIS A 180 -7.90 16.89 8.70
CA HIS A 180 -9.24 17.46 8.77
C HIS A 180 -10.28 16.49 9.36
N LEU A 181 -10.24 15.21 8.99
CA LEU A 181 -11.10 14.18 9.57
C LEU A 181 -10.85 14.03 11.09
N PHE A 182 -9.59 14.06 11.51
CA PHE A 182 -9.25 13.97 12.93
C PHE A 182 -9.73 15.19 13.73
N ASP A 183 -9.70 16.38 13.16
CA ASP A 183 -10.28 17.57 13.78
C ASP A 183 -11.80 17.44 13.94
N ILE A 184 -12.48 16.90 12.96
CA ILE A 184 -13.91 16.59 13.02
C ILE A 184 -14.19 15.56 14.14
N ILE A 185 -13.40 14.49 14.23
CA ILE A 185 -13.52 13.47 15.28
C ILE A 185 -13.31 14.10 16.66
N ARG A 186 -12.29 14.96 16.82
CA ARG A 186 -12.04 15.70 18.06
C ARG A 186 -13.22 16.60 18.44
N ASN A 187 -13.85 17.27 17.46
CA ASN A 187 -15.04 18.09 17.68
C ASN A 187 -16.26 17.25 18.10
N MET A 188 -16.48 16.10 17.46
CA MET A 188 -17.54 15.18 17.85
C MET A 188 -17.33 14.63 19.27
N ARG A 189 -16.09 14.28 19.63
CA ARG A 189 -15.74 13.85 20.98
C ARG A 189 -16.01 14.94 22.02
N LYS A 190 -15.66 16.21 21.74
CA LYS A 190 -15.98 17.35 22.63
C LYS A 190 -17.48 17.54 22.82
N ASP A 191 -18.29 17.16 21.85
CA ASP A 191 -19.76 17.16 21.93
C ASP A 191 -20.33 15.92 22.64
N GLY A 192 -19.47 15.08 23.23
CA GLY A 192 -19.84 13.88 23.99
C GLY A 192 -20.14 12.64 23.16
N LYS A 193 -19.84 12.65 21.86
CA LYS A 193 -19.98 11.47 21.01
C LYS A 193 -18.87 10.45 21.30
N THR A 194 -19.23 9.17 21.29
CA THR A 194 -18.26 8.06 21.34
C THR A 194 -17.90 7.66 19.91
N ILE A 195 -16.61 7.61 19.60
CA ILE A 195 -16.14 7.22 18.27
C ILE A 195 -15.33 5.94 18.38
N VAL A 196 -15.71 4.94 17.58
CA VAL A 196 -14.98 3.66 17.49
C VAL A 196 -14.35 3.55 16.12
N ILE A 197 -13.02 3.46 16.08
CA ILE A 197 -12.25 3.42 14.84
C ILE A 197 -11.62 2.04 14.66
N ILE A 198 -11.82 1.43 13.50
CA ILE A 198 -11.01 0.30 13.05
C ILE A 198 -9.92 0.84 12.15
N THR A 199 -8.67 0.54 12.45
CA THR A 199 -7.53 0.79 11.57
C THR A 199 -6.40 -0.19 11.86
N HIS A 200 -5.47 -0.32 10.93
CA HIS A 200 -4.22 -1.04 11.12
C HIS A 200 -3.01 -0.09 11.08
N LYS A 201 -3.22 1.21 10.92
CA LYS A 201 -2.18 2.25 10.84
C LYS A 201 -1.84 2.76 12.24
N LEU A 202 -0.66 2.40 12.72
CA LEU A 202 -0.22 2.67 14.09
C LEU A 202 -0.08 4.16 14.41
N ASN A 203 0.46 4.95 13.47
CA ASN A 203 0.60 6.40 13.61
C ASN A 203 -0.74 7.10 13.80
N GLU A 204 -1.78 6.69 13.03
CA GLU A 204 -3.12 7.25 13.16
C GLU A 204 -3.75 6.93 14.52
N VAL A 205 -3.57 5.70 14.98
CA VAL A 205 -4.06 5.28 16.31
C VAL A 205 -3.40 6.11 17.41
N MET A 206 -2.09 6.31 17.34
CA MET A 206 -1.35 7.11 18.32
C MET A 206 -1.78 8.59 18.33
N GLU A 207 -2.25 9.12 17.19
CA GLU A 207 -2.64 10.52 17.07
C GLU A 207 -4.04 10.81 17.60
N ILE A 208 -5.01 9.86 17.39
CA ILE A 208 -6.43 10.19 17.57
C ILE A 208 -7.09 9.49 18.74
N SER A 209 -6.60 8.31 19.18
CA SER A 209 -7.30 7.50 20.16
C SER A 209 -6.97 7.84 21.61
N ASP A 210 -7.92 7.56 22.50
CA ASP A 210 -7.72 7.59 23.95
C ASP A 210 -7.28 6.23 24.47
N ARG A 211 -7.95 5.16 24.00
CA ARG A 211 -7.71 3.77 24.37
C ARG A 211 -7.73 2.88 23.13
N ILE A 212 -6.99 1.79 23.19
CA ILE A 212 -6.78 0.88 22.07
C ILE A 212 -7.01 -0.55 22.53
N ALA A 213 -8.01 -1.24 21.97
CA ALA A 213 -8.15 -2.69 22.12
C ALA A 213 -7.41 -3.42 21.01
N ILE A 214 -6.61 -4.42 21.38
CA ILE A 214 -5.85 -5.24 20.44
C ILE A 214 -6.56 -6.57 20.24
N LEU A 215 -6.91 -6.86 18.96
CA LEU A 215 -7.43 -8.16 18.53
C LEU A 215 -6.38 -8.91 17.71
N ARG A 216 -6.19 -10.18 18.01
CA ARG A 216 -5.28 -11.07 17.28
C ARG A 216 -5.90 -12.43 17.07
N LYS A 217 -6.01 -12.89 15.82
CA LYS A 217 -6.56 -14.19 15.44
C LYS A 217 -7.95 -14.50 16.04
N GLY A 218 -8.80 -13.48 16.11
CA GLY A 218 -10.15 -13.60 16.66
C GLY A 218 -10.25 -13.45 18.18
N GLU A 219 -9.14 -13.26 18.89
CA GLU A 219 -9.10 -13.15 20.35
C GLU A 219 -8.77 -11.74 20.79
N TYR A 220 -9.33 -11.32 21.91
CA TYR A 220 -8.96 -10.10 22.60
C TYR A 220 -7.67 -10.32 23.39
N ILE A 221 -6.67 -9.45 23.19
CA ILE A 221 -5.37 -9.54 23.84
C ILE A 221 -5.34 -8.62 25.06
N THR A 222 -5.58 -7.33 24.88
CA THR A 222 -5.56 -6.32 25.93
C THR A 222 -6.16 -5.00 25.43
N THR A 223 -6.48 -4.10 26.37
CA THR A 223 -6.74 -2.68 26.11
C THR A 223 -5.67 -1.84 26.79
N VAL A 224 -5.06 -0.92 26.03
CA VAL A 224 -4.03 -0.01 26.53
C VAL A 224 -4.48 1.44 26.34
N LYS A 225 -4.01 2.36 27.19
CA LYS A 225 -4.17 3.80 26.95
C LYS A 225 -3.13 4.27 25.96
N THR A 226 -3.53 5.10 25.02
CA THR A 226 -2.63 5.63 23.99
C THR A 226 -1.45 6.38 24.60
N SER A 227 -1.66 7.11 25.72
CA SER A 227 -0.62 7.84 26.42
C SER A 227 0.42 6.94 27.13
N GLU A 228 0.14 5.65 27.29
CA GLU A 228 0.99 4.69 28.03
C GLU A 228 1.69 3.69 27.10
N THR A 229 1.57 3.86 25.77
CA THR A 229 2.11 2.93 24.77
C THR A 229 2.83 3.68 23.62
N ASN A 230 3.38 2.93 22.67
CA ASN A 230 4.00 3.44 21.45
C ASN A 230 3.76 2.46 20.28
N GLU A 231 4.03 2.92 19.04
CA GLU A 231 3.80 2.13 17.82
C GLU A 231 4.47 0.75 17.86
N LYS A 232 5.71 0.67 18.39
CA LYS A 232 6.45 -0.59 18.48
C LYS A 232 5.77 -1.59 19.42
N GLN A 233 5.33 -1.13 20.59
CA GLN A 233 4.61 -1.98 21.55
C GLN A 233 3.26 -2.43 20.98
N LEU A 234 2.53 -1.54 20.31
CA LEU A 234 1.27 -1.89 19.64
C LEU A 234 1.49 -2.96 18.57
N ALA A 235 2.51 -2.80 17.74
CA ALA A 235 2.85 -3.77 16.71
C ALA A 235 3.23 -5.15 17.31
N GLU A 236 4.04 -5.16 18.39
CA GLU A 236 4.41 -6.40 19.10
C GLU A 236 3.18 -7.10 19.71
N LEU A 237 2.22 -6.34 20.25
CA LEU A 237 0.95 -6.90 20.75
C LEU A 237 0.08 -7.48 19.63
N MET A 238 0.03 -6.80 18.48
CA MET A 238 -0.73 -7.26 17.30
C MET A 238 -0.20 -8.58 16.75
N VAL A 239 1.12 -8.69 16.62
CA VAL A 239 1.79 -9.86 16.02
C VAL A 239 2.06 -10.96 17.04
N GLY A 240 2.36 -10.60 18.29
CA GLY A 240 2.61 -11.51 19.42
C GLY A 240 4.06 -11.90 19.60
N HIS A 241 4.98 -11.27 18.90
CA HIS A 241 6.43 -11.39 19.09
C HIS A 241 7.11 -10.05 18.75
N LYS A 242 8.38 -9.92 19.13
CA LYS A 242 9.17 -8.72 18.80
C LYS A 242 9.35 -8.59 17.30
N ILE A 243 9.11 -7.39 16.78
CA ILE A 243 9.30 -7.04 15.38
C ILE A 243 10.22 -5.83 15.23
N ASP A 244 10.97 -5.82 14.15
CA ASP A 244 11.71 -4.64 13.72
C ASP A 244 10.86 -3.87 12.69
N LEU A 245 10.41 -2.68 13.09
CA LEU A 245 9.63 -1.77 12.25
C LEU A 245 10.52 -0.79 11.48
N ASN A 246 11.83 -0.99 11.46
CA ASN A 246 12.70 -0.12 10.69
C ASN A 246 12.74 -0.56 9.23
N ILE A 247 12.41 0.34 8.33
CA ILE A 247 12.66 0.16 6.90
C ILE A 247 14.11 0.57 6.66
N HIS A 248 14.94 -0.44 6.36
CA HIS A 248 16.34 -0.19 6.03
C HIS A 248 16.48 0.21 4.58
N ARG A 249 16.73 1.51 4.33
CA ARG A 249 17.10 2.01 3.01
C ARG A 249 18.62 2.03 2.89
N SER A 250 19.16 1.18 2.04
CA SER A 250 20.59 1.19 1.75
C SER A 250 21.01 2.45 0.98
N LYS A 251 22.09 3.10 1.42
CA LYS A 251 22.68 4.26 0.73
C LYS A 251 23.71 3.77 -0.29
N ILE A 252 23.24 3.24 -1.40
CA ILE A 252 24.09 2.81 -2.51
C ILE A 252 24.07 3.91 -3.57
N PRO A 253 25.23 4.26 -4.15
CA PRO A 253 25.26 5.20 -5.28
C PRO A 253 24.43 4.67 -6.44
N THR A 254 23.59 5.51 -7.00
CA THR A 254 22.88 5.20 -8.23
C THR A 254 23.85 5.10 -9.39
N THR A 255 23.60 4.19 -10.31
CA THR A 255 24.35 4.06 -11.56
C THR A 255 23.67 4.84 -12.69
N GLY A 256 24.14 4.77 -13.93
CA GLY A 256 23.55 5.46 -15.08
C GLY A 256 22.04 5.24 -15.26
N VAL A 257 21.43 6.06 -16.11
CA VAL A 257 20.00 5.98 -16.44
C VAL A 257 19.67 4.60 -17.00
N ARG A 258 18.68 3.92 -16.43
CA ARG A 258 18.16 2.62 -16.88
C ARG A 258 16.91 2.74 -17.72
N LEU A 259 16.04 3.68 -17.37
CA LEU A 259 14.85 3.98 -18.15
C LEU A 259 14.73 5.49 -18.28
N HIS A 260 14.64 5.95 -19.50
CA HIS A 260 14.39 7.35 -19.84
C HIS A 260 13.01 7.46 -20.48
N ILE A 261 12.14 8.22 -19.89
CA ILE A 261 10.77 8.47 -20.35
C ILE A 261 10.65 9.94 -20.70
N GLU A 262 10.16 10.22 -21.91
CA GLU A 262 10.03 11.58 -22.44
C GLU A 262 8.63 11.79 -23.04
N ASN A 263 7.92 12.81 -22.54
CA ASN A 263 6.60 13.27 -23.01
C ASN A 263 5.57 12.15 -23.17
N LEU A 264 5.60 11.16 -22.25
CA LEU A 264 4.75 9.98 -22.31
C LEU A 264 3.30 10.32 -22.00
N SER A 265 2.40 9.98 -22.90
CA SER A 265 0.95 10.07 -22.70
C SER A 265 0.29 8.75 -23.04
N ALA A 266 -0.74 8.37 -22.31
CA ALA A 266 -1.51 7.14 -22.55
C ALA A 266 -2.96 7.27 -22.08
N VAL A 267 -3.84 6.46 -22.66
CA VAL A 267 -5.25 6.39 -22.31
C VAL A 267 -5.52 5.18 -21.41
N ASN A 268 -6.59 5.24 -20.61
CA ASN A 268 -7.11 4.10 -19.87
C ASN A 268 -7.94 3.18 -20.79
N ARG A 269 -8.52 2.12 -20.23
CA ARG A 269 -9.36 1.16 -20.97
C ARG A 269 -10.65 1.77 -21.53
N ASP A 270 -11.10 2.86 -20.93
CA ASP A 270 -12.32 3.59 -21.32
C ASP A 270 -12.03 4.65 -22.39
N GLY A 271 -10.76 4.81 -22.80
CA GLY A 271 -10.33 5.77 -23.82
C GLY A 271 -10.05 7.18 -23.29
N GLU A 272 -10.09 7.38 -21.98
CA GLU A 272 -9.78 8.65 -21.35
C GLU A 272 -8.26 8.80 -21.13
N THR A 273 -7.73 10.01 -21.29
CA THR A 273 -6.30 10.26 -21.06
C THR A 273 -5.97 10.13 -19.58
N ALA A 274 -5.24 9.07 -19.23
CA ALA A 274 -4.89 8.73 -17.84
C ALA A 274 -3.53 9.29 -17.41
N ILE A 275 -2.57 9.39 -18.34
CA ILE A 275 -1.26 10.03 -18.13
C ILE A 275 -0.98 11.00 -19.27
N LYS A 276 -0.34 12.14 -18.92
CA LYS A 276 -0.18 13.29 -19.84
C LYS A 276 1.23 13.87 -19.68
N ASP A 277 2.00 13.85 -20.76
CA ASP A 277 3.34 14.48 -20.89
C ASP A 277 4.29 14.15 -19.73
N ILE A 278 4.33 12.88 -19.33
CA ILE A 278 5.17 12.39 -18.24
C ILE A 278 6.62 12.23 -18.73
N SER A 279 7.56 12.88 -18.04
CA SER A 279 8.98 12.78 -18.33
C SER A 279 9.79 12.58 -17.05
N PHE A 280 10.58 11.51 -16.98
CA PHE A 280 11.49 11.23 -15.87
C PHE A 280 12.54 10.17 -16.22
N ASP A 281 13.60 10.12 -15.41
CA ASP A 281 14.63 9.09 -15.46
C ASP A 281 14.53 8.16 -14.25
N LEU A 282 14.72 6.86 -14.49
CA LEU A 282 14.95 5.85 -13.46
C LEU A 282 16.43 5.43 -13.54
N TYR A 283 17.13 5.51 -12.43
CA TYR A 283 18.56 5.16 -12.36
C TYR A 283 18.78 3.71 -11.93
N GLY A 284 19.97 3.19 -12.24
CA GLY A 284 20.38 1.87 -11.74
C GLY A 284 20.55 1.88 -10.23
N SER A 285 20.15 0.79 -9.55
CA SER A 285 20.20 0.67 -8.08
C SER A 285 19.39 1.74 -7.35
N GLU A 286 18.27 2.14 -7.92
CA GLU A 286 17.35 3.13 -7.35
C GLU A 286 16.00 2.50 -7.02
N ILE A 287 15.38 2.92 -5.92
CA ILE A 287 13.95 2.75 -5.66
C ILE A 287 13.27 4.10 -5.89
N LEU A 288 12.59 4.25 -7.01
CA LEU A 288 11.74 5.39 -7.32
C LEU A 288 10.31 5.10 -6.85
N GLY A 289 9.87 5.82 -5.83
CA GLY A 289 8.49 5.75 -5.35
C GLY A 289 7.56 6.58 -6.22
N ILE A 290 6.34 6.09 -6.47
CA ILE A 290 5.29 6.88 -7.10
C ILE A 290 4.19 7.13 -6.07
N ALA A 291 4.03 8.39 -5.68
CA ALA A 291 2.97 8.87 -4.82
C ALA A 291 1.85 9.49 -5.66
N GLY A 292 0.62 9.42 -5.19
CA GLY A 292 -0.55 10.03 -5.83
C GLY A 292 -1.84 9.48 -5.28
N ILE A 293 -2.93 10.24 -5.44
CA ILE A 293 -4.27 9.77 -5.07
C ILE A 293 -4.69 8.65 -6.03
N SER A 294 -5.52 7.72 -5.55
CA SER A 294 -6.05 6.64 -6.39
C SER A 294 -6.69 7.21 -7.67
N GLY A 295 -6.30 6.68 -8.83
CA GLY A 295 -6.77 7.15 -10.13
C GLY A 295 -5.92 8.26 -10.76
N SER A 296 -4.79 8.68 -10.15
CA SER A 296 -3.89 9.70 -10.73
C SER A 296 -2.99 9.16 -11.87
N GLY A 297 -3.18 7.92 -12.34
CA GLY A 297 -2.44 7.36 -13.47
C GLY A 297 -1.27 6.43 -13.11
N GLN A 298 -1.07 6.09 -11.83
CA GLN A 298 0.03 5.22 -11.37
C GLN A 298 0.02 3.86 -12.07
N LYS A 299 -1.15 3.23 -12.14
CA LYS A 299 -1.34 1.92 -12.78
C LYS A 299 -1.08 1.99 -14.28
N GLU A 300 -1.69 2.99 -14.93
CA GLU A 300 -1.58 3.20 -16.37
C GLU A 300 -0.13 3.47 -16.78
N LEU A 301 0.63 4.20 -15.97
CA LEU A 301 2.06 4.42 -16.19
C LEU A 301 2.83 3.09 -16.20
N LEU A 302 2.65 2.24 -15.18
CA LEU A 302 3.33 0.95 -15.11
C LEU A 302 2.88 0.00 -16.23
N GLU A 303 1.59 -0.03 -16.57
CA GLU A 303 1.05 -0.85 -17.66
C GLU A 303 1.61 -0.40 -19.02
N THR A 304 1.77 0.92 -19.23
CA THR A 304 2.35 1.47 -20.46
C THR A 304 3.84 1.10 -20.58
N ILE A 305 4.64 1.24 -19.53
CA ILE A 305 6.04 0.82 -19.53
C ILE A 305 6.17 -0.70 -19.79
N ALA A 306 5.24 -1.50 -19.27
CA ALA A 306 5.22 -2.95 -19.50
C ALA A 306 4.68 -3.36 -20.89
N GLY A 307 4.23 -2.41 -21.71
CA GLY A 307 3.63 -2.65 -23.03
C GLY A 307 2.23 -3.27 -22.97
N LEU A 308 1.56 -3.25 -21.81
CA LEU A 308 0.19 -3.74 -21.62
C LEU A 308 -0.84 -2.69 -22.04
N ASN A 309 -0.47 -1.44 -21.99
CA ASN A 309 -1.22 -0.30 -22.50
C ASN A 309 -0.40 0.42 -23.57
N ARG A 310 -1.05 1.02 -24.55
CA ARG A 310 -0.34 1.72 -25.63
C ARG A 310 -0.16 3.20 -25.29
N GLU A 311 1.05 3.68 -25.51
CA GLU A 311 1.35 5.10 -25.50
C GLU A 311 0.62 5.79 -26.68
N THR A 312 0.07 6.97 -26.42
CA THR A 312 -0.50 7.85 -27.44
C THR A 312 0.53 8.86 -27.95
N ASN A 313 1.51 9.20 -27.10
CA ASN A 313 2.63 10.08 -27.42
C ASN A 313 3.85 9.73 -26.55
N GLY A 314 5.02 10.20 -26.95
CA GLY A 314 6.27 10.12 -26.19
C GLY A 314 7.15 8.92 -26.56
N SER A 315 8.19 8.72 -25.75
CA SER A 315 9.16 7.63 -25.92
C SER A 315 9.51 6.99 -24.57
N ILE A 316 9.90 5.71 -24.62
CA ILE A 316 10.37 4.93 -23.49
C ILE A 316 11.67 4.23 -23.91
N ILE A 317 12.79 4.74 -23.45
CA ILE A 317 14.11 4.23 -23.82
C ILE A 317 14.69 3.44 -22.65
N PHE A 318 15.00 2.18 -22.88
CA PHE A 318 15.64 1.29 -21.92
C PHE A 318 17.12 1.14 -22.24
N THR A 319 17.97 1.46 -21.27
CA THR A 319 19.41 1.21 -21.32
C THR A 319 19.69 -0.15 -20.68
N ASN A 320 19.98 -1.13 -21.53
CA ASN A 320 20.28 -2.49 -21.12
C ASN A 320 21.77 -2.65 -20.83
N PRO A 321 22.19 -2.79 -19.56
CA PRO A 321 23.59 -2.98 -19.25
C PRO A 321 24.04 -4.34 -19.78
N LYS A 322 25.01 -4.32 -20.70
CA LYS A 322 25.72 -5.54 -21.06
C LYS A 322 26.70 -5.95 -19.94
N LYS A 323 27.11 -7.20 -19.93
CA LYS A 323 28.07 -7.69 -18.94
C LYS A 323 29.34 -6.85 -19.00
N GLU A 324 29.89 -6.57 -17.81
CA GLU A 324 31.26 -6.12 -17.65
C GLU A 324 32.20 -7.01 -18.46
N GLN A 325 32.96 -6.42 -19.36
CA GLN A 325 33.95 -7.15 -20.14
C GLN A 325 35.31 -6.44 -20.01
N PRO A 326 36.37 -7.19 -19.77
CA PRO A 326 37.69 -6.60 -19.84
C PRO A 326 37.94 -6.01 -21.23
N VAL A 327 38.56 -4.83 -21.26
CA VAL A 327 39.00 -4.23 -22.51
C VAL A 327 40.12 -5.08 -23.08
N THR A 328 40.05 -5.41 -24.36
CA THR A 328 41.09 -6.15 -25.08
C THR A 328 41.53 -5.42 -26.34
N PHE A 329 42.76 -5.69 -26.80
CA PHE A 329 43.25 -5.13 -28.04
C PHE A 329 42.69 -5.78 -29.31
N PHE A 330 41.85 -6.80 -29.17
CA PHE A 330 41.30 -7.54 -30.32
C PHE A 330 40.44 -6.66 -31.25
N HIS A 331 39.78 -5.63 -30.69
CA HIS A 331 38.93 -4.73 -31.46
C HIS A 331 39.19 -3.23 -31.26
N LYS A 332 40.18 -2.84 -30.41
CA LYS A 332 40.47 -1.43 -30.08
C LYS A 332 41.97 -1.20 -29.96
N ASN A 333 42.48 -0.14 -30.62
CA ASN A 333 43.85 0.31 -30.44
C ASN A 333 43.97 1.25 -29.23
N ILE A 334 45.21 1.54 -28.80
CA ILE A 334 45.48 2.38 -27.61
C ILE A 334 44.82 3.76 -27.72
N LYS A 335 44.78 4.36 -28.92
CA LYS A 335 44.17 5.66 -29.15
C LYS A 335 42.69 5.63 -28.88
N GLN A 336 41.99 4.63 -29.41
CA GLN A 336 40.56 4.41 -29.16
C GLN A 336 40.24 4.11 -27.67
N ILE A 337 41.12 3.35 -27.01
CA ILE A 337 40.99 3.08 -25.58
C ILE A 337 41.05 4.37 -24.76
N ARG A 338 42.00 5.28 -25.09
CA ARG A 338 42.11 6.58 -24.43
C ARG A 338 40.92 7.50 -24.69
N GLU A 339 40.46 7.54 -25.93
CA GLU A 339 39.27 8.33 -26.31
C GLU A 339 38.05 7.87 -25.53
N LEU A 340 37.76 6.57 -25.48
CA LEU A 340 36.64 5.99 -24.74
C LEU A 340 36.78 6.13 -23.22
N ALA A 341 37.99 6.08 -22.67
CA ALA A 341 38.24 6.35 -21.26
C ALA A 341 37.94 7.82 -20.91
N ALA A 342 38.38 8.76 -21.78
CA ALA A 342 38.10 10.19 -21.61
C ALA A 342 36.57 10.48 -21.67
N GLU A 343 35.82 9.77 -22.50
CA GLU A 343 34.35 9.81 -22.56
C GLU A 343 33.67 9.16 -21.34
N GLY A 344 34.44 8.57 -20.41
CA GLY A 344 33.91 7.94 -19.23
C GLY A 344 33.22 6.57 -19.46
N LYS A 345 33.50 5.92 -20.60
CA LYS A 345 32.95 4.61 -20.96
C LYS A 345 33.66 3.43 -20.30
N PHE A 346 34.79 3.68 -19.65
CA PHE A 346 35.59 2.67 -18.97
C PHE A 346 35.72 3.00 -17.48
N HIS A 347 35.86 1.96 -16.69
CA HIS A 347 36.20 2.03 -15.27
C HIS A 347 37.20 0.94 -14.92
N LEU A 348 37.81 1.09 -13.76
CA LEU A 348 38.72 0.08 -13.24
C LEU A 348 37.95 -1.05 -12.58
N LYS A 349 38.60 -2.19 -12.40
CA LYS A 349 38.00 -3.40 -11.80
C LYS A 349 37.43 -3.17 -10.37
N ASP A 350 37.89 -2.14 -9.69
CA ASP A 350 37.40 -1.70 -8.38
C ASP A 350 36.16 -0.77 -8.46
N GLY A 351 35.68 -0.49 -9.68
CA GLY A 351 34.55 0.40 -9.94
C GLY A 351 34.93 1.90 -10.04
N SER A 352 36.16 2.27 -9.82
CA SER A 352 36.62 3.66 -9.97
C SER A 352 36.68 4.08 -11.44
N ARG A 353 36.62 5.42 -11.69
CA ARG A 353 36.71 5.97 -13.03
C ARG A 353 38.08 5.66 -13.64
N CYS A 354 38.11 5.13 -14.85
CA CYS A 354 39.33 4.88 -15.59
C CYS A 354 39.83 6.20 -16.20
N ASP A 355 40.87 6.81 -15.57
CA ASP A 355 41.57 7.96 -16.10
C ASP A 355 42.94 7.54 -16.66
N LEU A 356 43.10 7.66 -17.97
CA LEU A 356 44.33 7.31 -18.70
C LEU A 356 45.11 8.55 -19.16
N THR A 357 44.73 9.76 -18.72
CA THR A 357 45.31 11.02 -19.21
C THR A 357 46.81 11.10 -18.95
N ASN A 358 47.27 10.67 -17.78
CA ASN A 358 48.68 10.73 -17.35
C ASN A 358 49.40 9.38 -17.43
N LYS A 359 48.81 8.35 -18.05
CA LYS A 359 49.40 7.02 -18.19
C LYS A 359 50.22 6.91 -19.50
N SER A 360 51.39 6.32 -19.46
CA SER A 360 52.17 5.99 -20.66
C SER A 360 51.49 4.89 -21.48
N ASN A 361 51.82 4.74 -22.74
CA ASN A 361 51.31 3.66 -23.58
C ASN A 361 51.63 2.26 -23.01
N LYS A 362 52.79 2.13 -22.37
CA LYS A 362 53.24 0.88 -21.73
C LYS A 362 52.35 0.53 -20.55
N GLU A 363 52.02 1.50 -19.71
CA GLU A 363 51.09 1.29 -18.57
C GLU A 363 49.67 0.94 -19.04
N VAL A 364 49.17 1.58 -20.10
CA VAL A 364 47.85 1.25 -20.66
C VAL A 364 47.84 -0.17 -21.21
N ILE A 365 48.92 -0.63 -21.87
CA ILE A 365 49.03 -2.02 -22.34
C ILE A 365 49.05 -2.99 -21.17
N GLU A 366 49.77 -2.69 -20.11
CA GLU A 366 49.81 -3.50 -18.90
C GLU A 366 48.45 -3.60 -18.22
N MET A 367 47.74 -2.50 -18.06
CA MET A 367 46.40 -2.46 -17.49
C MET A 367 45.39 -3.27 -18.32
N VAL A 368 45.47 -3.22 -19.66
CA VAL A 368 44.62 -4.01 -20.55
C VAL A 368 44.94 -5.51 -20.43
N ASN A 369 46.22 -5.87 -20.43
CA ASN A 369 46.64 -7.28 -20.31
C ASN A 369 46.32 -7.88 -18.95
N ASN A 370 46.28 -7.08 -17.89
CA ASN A 370 45.91 -7.49 -16.54
C ASN A 370 44.38 -7.48 -16.32
N GLU A 371 43.60 -7.16 -17.36
CA GLU A 371 42.11 -7.03 -17.27
C GLU A 371 41.67 -6.01 -16.21
N GLU A 372 42.46 -4.94 -16.01
CA GLU A 372 42.15 -3.89 -15.02
C GLU A 372 41.13 -2.89 -15.55
N ILE A 373 41.05 -2.71 -16.89
CA ILE A 373 40.12 -1.79 -17.55
C ILE A 373 38.88 -2.59 -17.99
N ILE A 374 37.74 -2.17 -17.44
CA ILE A 374 36.46 -2.79 -17.73
C ILE A 374 35.61 -1.80 -18.54
N PHE A 375 34.85 -2.28 -19.51
CA PHE A 375 33.90 -1.45 -20.23
C PHE A 375 32.47 -2.01 -20.10
N TYR A 376 31.53 -1.08 -20.08
CA TYR A 376 30.14 -1.37 -20.25
C TYR A 376 29.73 -0.94 -21.66
N GLU A 377 29.22 -1.84 -22.43
CA GLU A 377 28.54 -1.50 -23.66
C GLU A 377 27.05 -1.57 -23.40
N ASP A 378 26.46 -0.41 -23.08
CA ASP A 378 25.04 -0.30 -22.87
C ASP A 378 24.30 -0.39 -24.22
N GLU A 379 23.30 -1.25 -24.29
CA GLU A 379 22.43 -1.37 -25.44
C GLU A 379 21.22 -0.46 -25.23
N ILE A 380 21.04 0.54 -26.07
CA ILE A 380 19.89 1.44 -26.04
C ILE A 380 18.76 0.80 -26.83
N ILE A 381 17.61 0.61 -26.17
CA ILE A 381 16.45 -0.09 -26.72
C ILE A 381 15.21 0.80 -26.57
N ASP A 382 14.62 1.19 -27.68
CA ASP A 382 13.27 1.80 -27.65
C ASP A 382 12.23 0.71 -27.40
N LEU A 383 11.40 0.91 -26.36
CA LEU A 383 10.33 0.00 -25.97
C LEU A 383 9.06 0.22 -26.79
N LYS A 384 8.98 1.30 -27.56
CA LYS A 384 7.82 1.61 -28.41
C LYS A 384 7.52 0.44 -29.36
N TYR A 385 6.26 0.08 -29.43
CA TYR A 385 5.77 -1.05 -30.23
C TYR A 385 6.28 -2.44 -29.84
N LYS A 386 7.07 -2.60 -28.78
CA LYS A 386 7.44 -3.92 -28.27
C LYS A 386 6.26 -4.60 -27.57
N LYS A 387 6.17 -5.90 -27.77
CA LYS A 387 5.14 -6.70 -27.08
C LYS A 387 5.51 -6.89 -25.61
N PRO A 388 4.53 -7.05 -24.69
CA PRO A 388 4.80 -7.25 -23.26
C PRO A 388 5.78 -8.39 -22.96
N ILE A 389 5.75 -9.46 -23.78
CA ILE A 389 6.67 -10.59 -23.63
C ILE A 389 8.10 -10.21 -23.98
N GLU A 390 8.31 -9.37 -25.01
CA GLU A 390 9.64 -8.91 -25.41
C GLU A 390 10.23 -7.99 -24.34
N ILE A 391 9.42 -7.06 -23.80
CA ILE A 391 9.81 -6.16 -22.70
C ILE A 391 10.19 -6.98 -21.46
N ARG A 392 9.39 -7.98 -21.11
CA ARG A 392 9.69 -8.88 -20.00
C ARG A 392 10.97 -9.66 -20.21
N ASP A 393 11.25 -10.13 -21.41
CA ASP A 393 12.43 -10.93 -21.75
C ASP A 393 13.72 -10.06 -21.74
N LEU A 394 13.61 -8.74 -21.91
CA LEU A 394 14.69 -7.78 -21.65
C LEU A 394 15.06 -7.66 -20.14
N GLY A 395 14.21 -8.15 -19.26
CA GLY A 395 14.38 -8.08 -17.80
C GLY A 395 13.58 -6.96 -17.13
N ILE A 396 12.65 -6.32 -17.84
CA ILE A 396 11.71 -5.35 -17.29
C ILE A 396 10.47 -6.10 -16.85
N LYS A 397 10.18 -6.10 -15.55
CA LYS A 397 9.09 -6.91 -14.99
C LYS A 397 8.10 -6.06 -14.22
N LEU A 398 6.84 -6.26 -14.54
CA LEU A 398 5.73 -5.70 -13.78
C LEU A 398 5.20 -6.75 -12.80
N SER A 399 5.34 -6.45 -11.51
CA SER A 399 4.77 -7.21 -10.39
C SER A 399 3.59 -6.43 -9.84
N PHE A 400 2.44 -6.58 -10.48
CA PHE A 400 1.19 -6.02 -9.99
C PHE A 400 0.51 -7.00 -9.05
N VAL A 401 0.17 -6.56 -7.85
CA VAL A 401 -0.62 -7.35 -6.90
C VAL A 401 -2.08 -6.91 -7.03
N PRO A 402 -2.90 -7.64 -7.81
CA PRO A 402 -4.30 -7.29 -8.01
C PRO A 402 -5.12 -7.55 -6.74
N GLU A 403 -6.26 -6.88 -6.63
CA GLU A 403 -7.24 -7.17 -5.57
C GLU A 403 -7.73 -8.62 -5.66
N ASP A 404 -8.03 -9.09 -6.88
CA ASP A 404 -8.27 -10.52 -7.15
C ASP A 404 -6.95 -11.26 -7.41
N ARG A 405 -6.36 -11.76 -6.34
CA ARG A 405 -5.05 -12.45 -6.36
C ARG A 405 -5.10 -13.78 -7.10
N LEU A 406 -6.24 -14.49 -7.07
CA LEU A 406 -6.42 -15.80 -7.67
C LEU A 406 -6.93 -15.72 -9.12
N GLY A 407 -7.61 -14.64 -9.50
CA GLY A 407 -8.10 -14.45 -10.88
C GLY A 407 -7.04 -13.89 -11.82
N MET A 408 -6.17 -13.00 -11.32
CA MET A 408 -5.23 -12.25 -12.14
C MET A 408 -3.75 -12.56 -11.86
N GLY A 409 -3.41 -12.95 -10.62
CA GLY A 409 -2.02 -13.13 -10.19
C GLY A 409 -1.54 -14.58 -10.21
N LEU A 410 -2.31 -15.49 -9.66
CA LEU A 410 -2.04 -16.91 -9.51
C LEU A 410 -3.24 -17.74 -9.98
N VAL A 411 -2.97 -18.97 -10.38
CA VAL A 411 -4.02 -19.95 -10.72
C VAL A 411 -4.35 -20.76 -9.48
N GLY A 412 -5.51 -20.51 -8.88
CA GLY A 412 -5.91 -21.09 -7.59
C GLY A 412 -6.01 -22.61 -7.56
N SER A 413 -6.36 -23.24 -8.70
CA SER A 413 -6.45 -24.72 -8.83
C SER A 413 -5.09 -25.40 -8.99
N MET A 414 -4.02 -24.66 -9.30
CA MET A 414 -2.66 -25.18 -9.41
C MET A 414 -1.94 -25.16 -8.06
N ASP A 415 -0.95 -26.03 -7.89
CA ASP A 415 -0.05 -26.03 -6.75
C ASP A 415 1.00 -24.88 -6.84
N LEU A 416 1.86 -24.76 -5.82
CA LEU A 416 2.90 -23.74 -5.81
C LEU A 416 3.90 -23.94 -6.95
N ILE A 417 4.28 -25.18 -7.25
CA ILE A 417 5.25 -25.51 -8.30
C ILE A 417 4.73 -25.08 -9.66
N ASP A 418 3.50 -25.43 -9.98
CA ASP A 418 2.88 -25.08 -11.26
C ASP A 418 2.71 -23.57 -11.41
N ASN A 419 2.36 -22.85 -10.33
CA ASN A 419 2.31 -21.40 -10.33
C ASN A 419 3.69 -20.76 -10.55
N MET A 420 4.79 -21.33 -10.04
CA MET A 420 6.15 -20.89 -10.37
C MET A 420 6.48 -21.18 -11.84
N MET A 421 6.03 -22.33 -12.35
CA MET A 421 6.28 -22.76 -13.72
C MET A 421 5.59 -21.88 -14.78
N LEU A 422 4.48 -21.20 -14.47
CA LEU A 422 3.80 -20.26 -15.38
C LEU A 422 4.75 -19.20 -15.96
N ARG A 423 5.82 -18.85 -15.27
CA ARG A 423 6.82 -17.87 -15.74
C ARG A 423 7.99 -18.52 -16.50
N SER A 424 8.13 -19.85 -16.48
CA SER A 424 9.30 -20.56 -17.01
C SER A 424 8.98 -21.76 -17.91
N PHE A 425 7.72 -22.04 -18.22
CA PHE A 425 7.30 -23.22 -18.96
C PHE A 425 7.98 -23.39 -20.35
N ARG A 426 8.37 -22.27 -20.99
CA ARG A 426 9.10 -22.29 -22.28
C ARG A 426 10.58 -22.70 -22.17
N LYS A 427 11.13 -22.81 -20.93
CA LYS A 427 12.55 -23.16 -20.69
C LYS A 427 12.80 -24.65 -20.55
N GLY A 428 11.82 -25.51 -20.84
CA GLY A 428 11.97 -26.96 -20.88
C GLY A 428 12.77 -27.42 -22.10
N HIS A 429 13.30 -28.68 -22.03
CA HIS A 429 14.04 -29.29 -23.13
C HIS A 429 13.17 -30.31 -23.85
N ALA A 430 13.26 -30.37 -25.19
CA ALA A 430 12.60 -31.38 -26.03
C ALA A 430 11.07 -31.49 -25.81
N GLY A 431 10.38 -30.39 -25.56
CA GLY A 431 8.92 -30.37 -25.31
C GLY A 431 8.51 -30.86 -23.91
N LEU A 432 9.45 -31.22 -23.04
CA LEU A 432 9.17 -31.59 -21.65
C LEU A 432 9.28 -30.38 -20.71
N LEU A 433 8.37 -30.34 -19.72
CA LEU A 433 8.37 -29.31 -18.70
C LEU A 433 9.45 -29.60 -17.62
N ASP A 434 10.34 -28.65 -17.37
CA ASP A 434 11.26 -28.70 -16.23
C ASP A 434 10.54 -28.26 -14.95
N ARG A 435 10.22 -29.21 -14.06
CA ARG A 435 9.60 -28.94 -12.76
C ARG A 435 10.62 -28.79 -11.61
N LYS A 436 11.91 -29.16 -11.82
CA LYS A 436 12.92 -29.14 -10.75
C LYS A 436 13.22 -27.69 -10.29
N LYS A 437 13.51 -26.80 -11.24
CA LYS A 437 13.77 -25.39 -10.92
C LYS A 437 12.55 -24.67 -10.31
N PRO A 438 11.32 -24.81 -10.85
CA PRO A 438 10.11 -24.30 -10.21
C PRO A 438 9.88 -24.85 -8.80
N ALA A 439 10.13 -26.12 -8.54
CA ALA A 439 10.00 -26.72 -7.21
C ALA A 439 11.00 -26.13 -6.20
N ALA A 440 12.27 -26.00 -6.61
CA ALA A 440 13.29 -25.35 -5.78
C ALA A 440 12.94 -23.88 -5.47
N LEU A 441 12.38 -23.16 -6.46
CA LEU A 441 11.92 -21.79 -6.27
C LEU A 441 10.72 -21.73 -5.32
N ALA A 442 9.75 -22.63 -5.47
CA ALA A 442 8.59 -22.70 -4.58
C ALA A 442 9.01 -22.94 -3.12
N GLN A 443 9.94 -23.91 -2.89
CA GLN A 443 10.46 -24.17 -1.56
C GLN A 443 11.19 -22.96 -0.98
N LYS A 444 12.06 -22.33 -1.77
CA LYS A 444 12.77 -21.11 -1.36
C LYS A 444 11.82 -20.00 -0.93
N ILE A 445 10.74 -19.76 -1.69
CA ILE A 445 9.73 -18.75 -1.35
C ILE A 445 9.00 -19.11 -0.06
N VAL A 446 8.67 -20.39 0.14
CA VAL A 446 8.04 -20.88 1.38
C VAL A 446 8.92 -20.57 2.58
N ASP A 447 10.22 -20.83 2.48
CA ASP A 447 11.18 -20.65 3.58
C ASP A 447 11.50 -19.16 3.83
N GLU A 448 11.80 -18.38 2.77
CA GLU A 448 12.20 -16.98 2.89
C GLU A 448 11.03 -16.04 3.30
N LEU A 449 9.80 -16.34 2.85
CA LEU A 449 8.61 -15.52 3.16
C LEU A 449 7.75 -16.13 4.26
N GLU A 450 8.20 -17.19 4.91
CA GLU A 450 7.45 -17.88 5.97
C GLU A 450 6.00 -18.19 5.55
N VAL A 451 5.84 -18.80 4.37
CA VAL A 451 4.51 -19.16 3.83
C VAL A 451 3.95 -20.33 4.60
N LYS A 452 2.83 -20.15 5.26
CA LYS A 452 2.13 -21.24 5.97
C LYS A 452 1.40 -22.13 4.97
N THR A 453 2.01 -23.25 4.64
CA THR A 453 1.47 -24.28 3.74
C THR A 453 1.84 -25.67 4.25
N PRO A 454 0.99 -26.70 4.08
CA PRO A 454 1.36 -28.08 4.38
C PRO A 454 2.58 -28.56 3.58
N ASN A 455 2.66 -28.20 2.30
CA ASN A 455 3.78 -28.51 1.40
C ASN A 455 3.65 -27.70 0.09
N ILE A 456 4.65 -27.78 -0.79
CA ILE A 456 4.70 -27.07 -2.08
C ILE A 456 3.73 -27.63 -3.14
N HIS A 457 3.09 -28.78 -2.91
CA HIS A 457 2.06 -29.39 -3.77
C HIS A 457 0.65 -28.96 -3.37
N THR A 458 0.51 -28.10 -2.36
CA THR A 458 -0.79 -27.57 -1.93
C THR A 458 -1.35 -26.62 -2.99
N GLN A 459 -2.63 -26.79 -3.35
CA GLN A 459 -3.31 -25.85 -4.25
C GLN A 459 -3.40 -24.46 -3.62
N VAL A 460 -3.05 -23.42 -4.39
CA VAL A 460 -2.96 -22.05 -3.87
C VAL A 460 -4.28 -21.55 -3.29
N LYS A 461 -5.42 -21.93 -3.86
CA LYS A 461 -6.76 -21.56 -3.33
C LYS A 461 -7.06 -22.06 -1.91
N LYS A 462 -6.29 -23.01 -1.40
CA LYS A 462 -6.43 -23.55 -0.03
C LYS A 462 -5.66 -22.73 1.01
N LEU A 463 -4.87 -21.76 0.57
CA LEU A 463 -4.06 -20.92 1.44
C LEU A 463 -4.83 -19.66 1.85
N SER A 464 -4.42 -19.05 2.96
CA SER A 464 -4.93 -17.73 3.35
C SER A 464 -4.52 -16.64 2.36
N GLY A 465 -5.28 -15.56 2.27
CA GLY A 465 -5.01 -14.45 1.37
C GLY A 465 -3.59 -13.87 1.51
N GLY A 466 -3.07 -13.75 2.73
CA GLY A 466 -1.70 -13.30 2.98
C GLY A 466 -0.65 -14.28 2.43
N ASN A 467 -0.84 -15.60 2.60
CA ASN A 467 0.07 -16.60 2.04
C ASN A 467 0.02 -16.63 0.51
N ILE A 468 -1.15 -16.46 -0.10
CA ILE A 468 -1.30 -16.32 -1.55
C ILE A 468 -0.48 -15.13 -2.06
N GLN A 469 -0.54 -14.00 -1.37
CA GLN A 469 0.21 -12.79 -1.74
C GLN A 469 1.72 -12.96 -1.57
N LYS A 470 2.18 -13.59 -0.48
CA LYS A 470 3.61 -13.93 -0.28
C LYS A 470 4.14 -14.75 -1.44
N ILE A 471 3.39 -15.75 -1.91
CA ILE A 471 3.75 -16.59 -3.07
C ILE A 471 3.83 -15.75 -4.34
N LEU A 472 2.83 -14.89 -4.59
CA LEU A 472 2.81 -14.03 -5.76
C LEU A 472 4.02 -13.09 -5.79
N VAL A 473 4.24 -12.35 -4.72
CA VAL A 473 5.35 -11.40 -4.60
C VAL A 473 6.70 -12.13 -4.65
N GLY A 474 6.85 -13.24 -3.94
CA GLY A 474 8.05 -14.06 -3.95
C GLY A 474 8.42 -14.56 -5.36
N ARG A 475 7.44 -15.01 -6.15
CA ARG A 475 7.63 -15.40 -7.54
C ARG A 475 8.19 -14.25 -8.40
N GLU A 476 7.63 -13.07 -8.28
CA GLU A 476 8.04 -11.92 -9.10
C GLU A 476 9.42 -11.39 -8.68
N LEU A 477 9.71 -11.31 -7.37
CA LEU A 477 10.99 -10.83 -6.84
C LEU A 477 12.15 -11.79 -7.14
N SER A 478 11.92 -13.10 -7.10
CA SER A 478 12.99 -14.11 -7.24
C SER A 478 13.66 -14.17 -8.62
N SER A 479 13.14 -13.45 -9.60
CA SER A 479 13.55 -13.55 -11.00
C SER A 479 14.74 -12.67 -11.40
N ARG A 480 15.35 -11.92 -10.46
CA ARG A 480 16.46 -10.96 -10.67
C ARG A 480 16.21 -10.04 -11.88
N PRO A 481 15.18 -9.23 -11.87
CA PRO A 481 14.91 -8.31 -12.97
C PRO A 481 15.96 -7.19 -13.01
N LYS A 482 16.15 -6.58 -14.19
CA LYS A 482 16.93 -5.35 -14.35
C LYS A 482 16.13 -4.15 -13.90
N ILE A 483 14.83 -4.13 -14.25
CA ILE A 483 13.85 -3.19 -13.76
C ILE A 483 12.69 -3.99 -13.16
N LEU A 484 12.35 -3.68 -11.93
CA LEU A 484 11.18 -4.21 -11.24
C LEU A 484 10.17 -3.08 -11.02
N MET A 485 9.01 -3.20 -11.60
CA MET A 485 7.88 -2.32 -11.32
C MET A 485 6.90 -3.06 -10.43
N THR A 486 6.60 -2.52 -9.26
CA THR A 486 5.69 -3.15 -8.32
C THR A 486 4.64 -2.18 -7.81
N ALA A 487 3.37 -2.59 -7.89
CA ALA A 487 2.26 -1.80 -7.39
C ALA A 487 1.57 -2.54 -6.26
N TYR A 488 1.45 -1.86 -5.13
CA TYR A 488 0.75 -2.31 -3.93
C TYR A 488 1.19 -3.69 -3.41
N PRO A 489 2.51 -4.00 -3.34
CA PRO A 489 2.99 -5.35 -3.07
C PRO A 489 2.64 -5.86 -1.67
N VAL A 490 2.35 -4.97 -0.74
CA VAL A 490 2.03 -5.29 0.66
C VAL A 490 0.54 -5.14 1.00
N ARG A 491 -0.30 -4.73 0.05
CA ARG A 491 -1.72 -4.48 0.30
C ARG A 491 -2.42 -5.72 0.87
N GLY A 492 -2.96 -5.59 2.08
CA GLY A 492 -3.67 -6.67 2.78
C GLY A 492 -2.75 -7.77 3.34
N LEU A 493 -1.46 -7.52 3.50
CA LEU A 493 -0.55 -8.32 4.31
C LEU A 493 -0.60 -7.88 5.78
N ASP A 494 -0.12 -8.76 6.64
CA ASP A 494 0.22 -8.43 8.02
C ASP A 494 1.49 -7.56 8.07
N ILE A 495 1.70 -6.88 9.20
CA ILE A 495 2.82 -5.95 9.38
C ILE A 495 4.16 -6.65 9.15
N ASN A 496 4.40 -7.80 9.76
CA ASN A 496 5.66 -8.53 9.65
C ASN A 496 5.98 -8.89 8.19
N SER A 497 4.98 -9.41 7.45
CA SER A 497 5.11 -9.75 6.04
C SER A 497 5.39 -8.53 5.16
N SER A 498 4.83 -7.38 5.50
CA SER A 498 5.05 -6.12 4.76
C SER A 498 6.51 -5.66 4.89
N TYR A 499 7.06 -5.65 6.12
CA TYR A 499 8.45 -5.27 6.36
C TYR A 499 9.44 -6.25 5.72
N LEU A 500 9.13 -7.55 5.71
CA LEU A 500 9.91 -8.55 4.98
C LEU A 500 10.01 -8.22 3.49
N ILE A 501 8.90 -7.81 2.86
CA ILE A 501 8.90 -7.41 1.45
C ILE A 501 9.71 -6.13 1.22
N TYR A 502 9.61 -5.12 2.10
CA TYR A 502 10.43 -3.90 1.99
C TYR A 502 11.92 -4.21 2.04
N ASN A 503 12.34 -5.08 2.96
CA ASN A 503 13.73 -5.55 3.05
C ASN A 503 14.16 -6.30 1.78
N LEU A 504 13.29 -7.12 1.20
CA LEU A 504 13.59 -7.80 -0.08
C LEU A 504 13.73 -6.84 -1.25
N LEU A 505 12.96 -5.74 -1.29
CA LEU A 505 13.12 -4.70 -2.31
C LEU A 505 14.48 -4.01 -2.17
N ASP A 506 14.90 -3.65 -0.94
CA ASP A 506 16.22 -3.08 -0.70
C ASP A 506 17.35 -4.05 -1.07
N GLU A 507 17.20 -5.34 -0.78
CA GLU A 507 18.14 -6.37 -1.22
C GLU A 507 18.22 -6.52 -2.76
N GLN A 508 17.10 -6.34 -3.48
CA GLN A 508 17.13 -6.31 -4.95
C GLN A 508 17.85 -5.07 -5.47
N LYS A 509 17.62 -3.90 -4.85
CA LYS A 509 18.36 -2.66 -5.13
C LYS A 509 19.86 -2.86 -4.96
N LYS A 510 20.32 -3.48 -3.85
CA LYS A 510 21.73 -3.81 -3.60
C LYS A 510 22.34 -4.69 -4.69
N LYS A 511 21.53 -5.51 -5.35
CA LYS A 511 21.93 -6.38 -6.46
C LYS A 511 21.92 -5.68 -7.84
N GLY A 512 21.68 -4.36 -7.87
CA GLY A 512 21.70 -3.56 -9.10
C GLY A 512 20.34 -3.41 -9.80
N THR A 513 19.24 -3.94 -9.21
CA THR A 513 17.89 -3.79 -9.77
C THR A 513 17.40 -2.35 -9.59
N SER A 514 16.89 -1.74 -10.65
CA SER A 514 16.12 -0.50 -10.58
C SER A 514 14.66 -0.82 -10.24
N ILE A 515 14.07 -0.09 -9.31
CA ILE A 515 12.73 -0.41 -8.82
C ILE A 515 11.81 0.80 -8.95
N ILE A 516 10.64 0.61 -9.56
CA ILE A 516 9.53 1.55 -9.46
C ILE A 516 8.53 0.96 -8.47
N PHE A 517 8.29 1.68 -7.39
CA PHE A 517 7.44 1.23 -6.28
C PHE A 517 6.22 2.14 -6.14
N VAL A 518 5.02 1.60 -6.33
CA VAL A 518 3.75 2.27 -6.04
C VAL A 518 3.21 1.75 -4.72
N GLY A 519 3.04 2.64 -3.74
CA GLY A 519 2.52 2.33 -2.40
C GLY A 519 1.35 3.21 -2.01
N GLU A 520 0.58 2.78 -1.02
CA GLU A 520 -0.56 3.55 -0.47
C GLU A 520 -0.11 4.40 0.73
N ASP A 521 0.96 4.00 1.41
CA ASP A 521 1.43 4.62 2.64
C ASP A 521 2.62 5.55 2.36
N LEU A 522 2.42 6.87 2.61
CA LEU A 522 3.47 7.87 2.41
C LEU A 522 4.64 7.69 3.37
N ASP A 523 4.42 7.22 4.60
CA ASP A 523 5.50 6.99 5.56
C ASP A 523 6.44 5.90 5.04
N VAL A 524 5.87 4.84 4.45
CA VAL A 524 6.63 3.78 3.78
C VAL A 524 7.37 4.30 2.55
N LEU A 525 6.69 5.08 1.70
CA LEU A 525 7.31 5.68 0.50
C LEU A 525 8.50 6.57 0.89
N MET A 526 8.35 7.41 1.91
CA MET A 526 9.41 8.28 2.41
C MET A 526 10.58 7.51 3.04
N ALA A 527 10.30 6.40 3.72
CA ALA A 527 11.31 5.59 4.37
C ALA A 527 12.09 4.70 3.40
N LEU A 528 11.41 4.11 2.38
CA LEU A 528 11.96 3.09 1.48
C LEU A 528 12.61 3.68 0.22
N CYS A 529 12.02 4.74 -0.37
CA CYS A 529 12.38 5.22 -1.69
C CYS A 529 13.53 6.23 -1.66
N ASP A 530 14.35 6.24 -2.71
CA ASP A 530 15.44 7.20 -2.88
C ASP A 530 14.94 8.55 -3.41
N ARG A 531 13.95 8.50 -4.32
CA ARG A 531 13.21 9.66 -4.84
C ARG A 531 11.73 9.32 -4.91
N LEU A 532 10.89 10.35 -4.81
CA LEU A 532 9.45 10.25 -5.00
C LEU A 532 9.01 11.07 -6.21
N LEU A 533 8.35 10.40 -7.14
CA LEU A 533 7.61 11.02 -8.23
C LEU A 533 6.16 11.15 -7.78
N VAL A 534 5.64 12.37 -7.75
CA VAL A 534 4.28 12.65 -7.32
C VAL A 534 3.39 12.87 -8.54
N LEU A 535 2.35 12.05 -8.66
CA LEU A 535 1.35 12.16 -9.73
C LEU A 535 0.07 12.83 -9.20
N SER A 536 -0.46 13.75 -10.00
CA SER A 536 -1.79 14.33 -9.80
C SER A 536 -2.50 14.47 -11.16
N ASN A 537 -3.72 13.97 -11.27
CA ASN A 537 -4.56 14.06 -12.48
C ASN A 537 -3.84 13.68 -13.79
N GLY A 538 -2.95 12.69 -13.72
CA GLY A 538 -2.19 12.19 -14.87
C GLY A 538 -0.91 12.96 -15.19
N HIS A 539 -0.55 13.98 -14.42
CA HIS A 539 0.67 14.78 -14.59
C HIS A 539 1.66 14.56 -13.45
N ILE A 540 2.96 14.82 -13.71
CA ILE A 540 3.95 14.91 -12.65
C ILE A 540 3.84 16.27 -11.97
N SER A 541 3.43 16.28 -10.69
CA SER A 541 3.39 17.49 -9.85
C SER A 541 4.77 17.82 -9.26
N GLY A 542 5.66 16.84 -9.16
CA GLY A 542 7.04 17.03 -8.70
C GLY A 542 7.80 15.71 -8.58
N ILE A 543 9.13 15.80 -8.59
CA ILE A 543 10.03 14.72 -8.24
C ILE A 543 10.89 15.23 -7.08
N VAL A 544 10.80 14.58 -5.92
CA VAL A 544 11.38 15.07 -4.68
C VAL A 544 12.27 14.03 -4.00
N ASP A 545 13.23 14.52 -3.21
CA ASP A 545 14.01 13.70 -2.28
C ASP A 545 13.21 13.57 -0.97
N PRO A 546 12.79 12.36 -0.58
CA PRO A 546 11.94 12.15 0.59
C PRO A 546 12.60 12.53 1.92
N THR A 547 13.92 12.75 1.92
CA THR A 547 14.65 13.19 3.12
C THR A 547 14.64 14.71 3.32
N LYS A 548 14.16 15.47 2.32
CA LYS A 548 14.19 16.94 2.28
C LYS A 548 12.81 17.60 2.27
N VAL A 549 11.75 16.78 2.24
CA VAL A 549 10.36 17.27 2.17
C VAL A 549 9.54 16.66 3.29
N SER A 550 8.52 17.38 3.73
CA SER A 550 7.56 16.86 4.70
C SER A 550 6.44 16.05 4.03
N LYS A 551 5.73 15.28 4.83
CA LYS A 551 4.56 14.51 4.38
C LYS A 551 3.45 15.43 3.86
N GLU A 552 3.28 16.59 4.49
CA GLU A 552 2.32 17.63 4.12
C GLU A 552 2.65 18.23 2.74
N GLU A 553 3.93 18.49 2.47
CA GLU A 553 4.38 18.99 1.16
C GLU A 553 4.11 17.98 0.05
N ILE A 554 4.38 16.68 0.29
CA ILE A 554 4.02 15.63 -0.67
C ILE A 554 2.50 15.59 -0.87
N GLY A 555 1.72 15.65 0.21
CA GLY A 555 0.27 15.68 0.13
C GLY A 555 -0.27 16.86 -0.68
N LEU A 556 0.34 18.05 -0.56
CA LEU A 556 0.00 19.21 -1.39
C LEU A 556 0.30 18.97 -2.87
N LEU A 557 1.44 18.32 -3.18
CA LEU A 557 1.77 17.96 -4.56
C LEU A 557 0.77 16.94 -5.13
N MET A 558 0.26 16.01 -4.33
CA MET A 558 -0.74 15.02 -4.77
C MET A 558 -2.10 15.65 -5.13
N THR A 559 -2.38 16.86 -4.65
CA THR A 559 -3.66 17.57 -4.86
C THR A 559 -3.55 18.74 -5.85
N ARG A 560 -2.36 19.09 -6.29
CA ARG A 560 -2.16 20.11 -7.34
C ARG A 560 -2.61 19.54 -8.68
N GLY A 561 -3.78 19.96 -9.14
CA GLY A 561 -4.34 19.67 -10.45
C GLY A 561 -4.56 20.90 -11.26
#